data_994e55c588094fcab3d4aef080fbbbd7
#
_entry.id   994e55c588094fcab3d4aef080fbbbd7
#
_cell.length_a   1.000
_cell.length_b   1.000
_cell.length_c   1.000
_cell.angle_alpha   90.00
_cell.angle_beta   90.00
_cell.angle_gamma   90.00
#
_symmetry.space_group_name_H-M   'P 1'
#
loop_
_entity.id
_entity.type
_entity.pdbx_description
1 polymer ?
#
loop_
_entity_poly.entity_id
_entity_poly.type
_entity_poly.pdbx_seq_one_letter_code
_entity_poly.pdbx_strand_id
1 'polypeptide(L)'
;MREEIRKYADEAFEIVTQAADEIGPRLPGSDNERKFHEVMKDKMNGLGLKVKQEKFLVAPRASIGGIPYAGWVGIAGAIMLNFTQLYWLAAIMLTAMWVWLVCSVFLYKTWFDWCFHHEVSYNTYGELTPEDGEYDYTIMLSGHTDTSWNWKHSAIKSKLNPAFAFIKVGLGAVCVIVTTALAWTLAISQYVDYITWMFVAEAYPIVCPFLVAGSFLVTLWLDKNEKTASPGAMDNATGIALAYIVTKYFKENPDKMPKRCRIIDLNCGAEEAGLRGSIAFVRKHKGEDILKNCYNLNLDSIADEDYFEVVRGDAWQGTKFDPELIKMFEESMKEAGIEKPGNIVNPVGGCDSTPFHKAGVRTVTFAAQDPVMTNYYHTFYDTPDRFSVETVGTGLDVILRVIDKIAAVEDGKRNETPVETPAETPEETPAEVHAEAPAEAV
;
A
#
# COMPACT_ATOMS: atom_id res chain seq x y z
N MET A 1 14.17 22.36 5.60
CA MET A 1 15.08 21.55 4.74
C MET A 1 16.51 22.05 4.82
N ARG A 2 17.51 21.17 4.97
CA ARG A 2 18.94 21.51 4.94
C ARG A 2 19.39 21.90 3.54
N GLU A 3 20.25 22.92 3.40
CA GLU A 3 20.72 23.41 2.09
C GLU A 3 21.48 22.34 1.29
N GLU A 4 22.25 21.50 1.98
CA GLU A 4 23.05 20.43 1.34
C GLU A 4 22.24 19.40 0.57
N ILE A 5 20.93 19.26 0.87
CA ILE A 5 20.04 18.29 0.19
C ILE A 5 19.12 18.96 -0.85
N ARG A 6 19.23 20.28 -1.07
CA ARG A 6 18.37 21.02 -2.01
C ARG A 6 18.40 20.43 -3.41
N LYS A 7 19.58 20.13 -3.95
CA LYS A 7 19.72 19.52 -5.28
C LYS A 7 19.00 18.17 -5.41
N TYR A 8 18.94 17.41 -4.32
CA TYR A 8 18.24 16.13 -4.28
C TYR A 8 16.72 16.31 -4.24
N ALA A 9 16.24 17.34 -3.55
CA ALA A 9 14.82 17.69 -3.53
C ALA A 9 14.34 18.18 -4.91
N ASP A 10 15.16 18.99 -5.60
CA ASP A 10 14.87 19.44 -6.97
C ASP A 10 14.74 18.22 -7.92
N GLU A 11 15.69 17.27 -7.86
CA GLU A 11 15.65 16.08 -8.69
C GLU A 11 14.47 15.14 -8.33
N ALA A 12 14.10 15.02 -7.04
CA ALA A 12 12.91 14.29 -6.63
C ALA A 12 11.66 14.89 -7.27
N PHE A 13 11.54 16.21 -7.26
CA PHE A 13 10.41 16.90 -7.85
C PHE A 13 10.36 16.78 -9.38
N GLU A 14 11.51 16.72 -10.06
CA GLU A 14 11.59 16.41 -11.50
C GLU A 14 11.04 15.00 -11.79
N ILE A 15 11.36 14.00 -10.96
CA ILE A 15 10.81 12.64 -11.12
C ILE A 15 9.28 12.64 -10.94
N VAL A 16 8.77 13.37 -9.96
CA VAL A 16 7.32 13.52 -9.75
C VAL A 16 6.66 14.15 -10.97
N THR A 17 7.23 15.23 -11.50
CA THR A 17 6.73 15.91 -12.70
C THR A 17 6.75 14.98 -13.90
N GLN A 18 7.84 14.25 -14.12
CA GLN A 18 7.93 13.25 -15.18
C GLN A 18 6.86 12.18 -15.07
N ALA A 19 6.62 11.66 -13.85
CA ALA A 19 5.62 10.64 -13.61
C ALA A 19 4.20 11.13 -13.88
N ALA A 20 3.86 12.33 -13.38
CA ALA A 20 2.49 12.84 -13.44
C ALA A 20 2.15 13.49 -14.79
N ASP A 21 3.05 14.30 -15.37
CA ASP A 21 2.77 15.11 -16.55
C ASP A 21 3.16 14.41 -17.86
N GLU A 22 4.31 13.68 -17.89
CA GLU A 22 4.78 13.05 -19.12
C GLU A 22 4.26 11.61 -19.29
N ILE A 23 4.18 10.82 -18.20
CA ILE A 23 3.64 9.46 -18.23
C ILE A 23 2.13 9.50 -18.01
N GLY A 24 1.67 10.30 -17.05
CA GLY A 24 0.27 10.47 -16.70
C GLY A 24 -0.28 9.34 -15.83
N PRO A 25 -1.61 9.13 -15.84
CA PRO A 25 -2.26 8.10 -15.03
C PRO A 25 -1.66 6.71 -15.24
N ARG A 26 -1.37 6.03 -14.14
CA ARG A 26 -0.65 4.75 -14.10
C ARG A 26 -1.49 3.68 -13.41
N LEU A 27 -2.70 3.43 -13.91
CA LEU A 27 -3.61 2.45 -13.30
C LEU A 27 -2.95 1.07 -13.12
N PRO A 28 -3.33 0.31 -12.09
CA PRO A 28 -2.76 -1.02 -11.83
C PRO A 28 -2.75 -1.94 -13.06
N GLY A 29 -1.58 -2.46 -13.43
CA GLY A 29 -1.38 -3.32 -14.59
C GLY A 29 -1.38 -2.60 -15.95
N SER A 30 -1.46 -1.26 -15.97
CA SER A 30 -1.48 -0.49 -17.22
C SER A 30 -0.10 -0.36 -17.88
N ASP A 31 -0.10 0.02 -19.17
CA ASP A 31 1.13 0.33 -19.87
C ASP A 31 1.91 1.51 -19.27
N ASN A 32 1.21 2.49 -18.70
CA ASN A 32 1.84 3.64 -18.04
C ASN A 32 2.50 3.24 -16.71
N GLU A 33 1.88 2.36 -15.92
CA GLU A 33 2.51 1.80 -14.72
C GLU A 33 3.81 1.07 -15.10
N ARG A 34 3.74 0.20 -16.12
CA ARG A 34 4.93 -0.51 -16.64
C ARG A 34 6.01 0.47 -17.11
N LYS A 35 5.62 1.52 -17.83
CA LYS A 35 6.55 2.55 -18.31
C LYS A 35 7.25 3.26 -17.15
N PHE A 36 6.54 3.56 -16.06
CA PHE A 36 7.15 4.18 -14.89
C PHE A 36 8.12 3.23 -14.17
N HIS A 37 7.78 1.94 -14.07
CA HIS A 37 8.71 0.92 -13.58
C HIS A 37 10.00 0.85 -14.42
N GLU A 38 9.92 0.91 -15.75
CA GLU A 38 11.12 0.92 -16.61
C GLU A 38 11.94 2.21 -16.41
N VAL A 39 11.30 3.37 -16.29
CA VAL A 39 12.01 4.64 -15.98
C VAL A 39 12.78 4.53 -14.67
N MET A 40 12.15 4.04 -13.61
CA MET A 40 12.82 3.89 -12.31
C MET A 40 13.92 2.84 -12.34
N LYS A 41 13.69 1.73 -13.03
CA LYS A 41 14.71 0.69 -13.26
C LYS A 41 15.95 1.24 -13.99
N ASP A 42 15.75 2.07 -15.02
CA ASP A 42 16.84 2.70 -15.73
C ASP A 42 17.62 3.69 -14.86
N LYS A 43 16.91 4.48 -14.04
CA LYS A 43 17.51 5.38 -13.04
C LYS A 43 18.36 4.59 -12.02
N MET A 44 17.83 3.51 -11.46
CA MET A 44 18.55 2.64 -10.51
C MET A 44 19.77 1.96 -11.17
N ASN A 45 19.64 1.48 -12.41
CA ASN A 45 20.77 0.95 -13.17
C ASN A 45 21.84 2.02 -13.44
N GLY A 46 21.44 3.25 -13.74
CA GLY A 46 22.34 4.40 -13.91
C GLY A 46 23.15 4.74 -12.67
N LEU A 47 22.61 4.47 -11.46
CA LEU A 47 23.35 4.57 -10.21
C LEU A 47 24.28 3.36 -9.95
N GLY A 48 24.24 2.33 -10.78
CA GLY A 48 25.02 1.09 -10.58
C GLY A 48 24.49 0.23 -9.45
N LEU A 49 23.21 0.29 -9.13
CA LEU A 49 22.56 -0.60 -8.17
C LEU A 49 22.38 -2.00 -8.75
N LYS A 50 22.27 -2.99 -7.87
CA LYS A 50 21.84 -4.33 -8.30
C LYS A 50 20.32 -4.36 -8.43
N VAL A 51 19.84 -4.19 -9.67
CA VAL A 51 18.40 -4.02 -9.93
C VAL A 51 17.74 -5.35 -10.27
N LYS A 52 16.56 -5.58 -9.72
CA LYS A 52 15.67 -6.68 -10.05
C LYS A 52 14.26 -6.17 -10.34
N GLN A 53 13.57 -6.84 -11.28
CA GLN A 53 12.18 -6.58 -11.60
C GLN A 53 11.41 -7.88 -11.57
N GLU A 54 10.34 -7.92 -10.80
CA GLU A 54 9.53 -9.10 -10.53
C GLU A 54 8.12 -8.89 -11.01
N LYS A 55 7.69 -9.67 -11.97
CA LYS A 55 6.32 -9.62 -12.50
C LYS A 55 5.37 -10.46 -11.66
N PHE A 56 4.14 -9.99 -11.52
CA PHE A 56 3.03 -10.74 -10.92
C PHE A 56 1.72 -10.45 -11.67
N LEU A 57 0.73 -11.32 -11.47
CA LEU A 57 -0.60 -11.11 -12.01
C LEU A 57 -1.44 -10.32 -11.00
N VAL A 58 -2.16 -9.34 -11.50
CA VAL A 58 -3.11 -8.53 -10.74
C VAL A 58 -4.47 -8.56 -11.43
N ALA A 59 -5.54 -8.56 -10.67
CA ALA A 59 -6.88 -8.32 -11.15
C ALA A 59 -7.34 -6.90 -10.71
N PRO A 60 -7.10 -5.86 -11.51
CA PRO A 60 -7.26 -4.46 -11.08
C PRO A 60 -8.66 -4.14 -10.59
N ARG A 61 -9.67 -4.83 -11.13
CA ARG A 61 -11.08 -4.63 -10.78
C ARG A 61 -11.61 -5.58 -9.71
N ALA A 62 -10.77 -6.42 -9.13
CA ALA A 62 -11.18 -7.31 -8.06
C ALA A 62 -11.30 -6.61 -6.68
N SER A 63 -10.70 -5.43 -6.53
CA SER A 63 -10.75 -4.61 -5.32
C SER A 63 -11.51 -3.28 -5.57
N ILE A 64 -10.93 -2.14 -5.21
CA ILE A 64 -11.57 -0.80 -5.32
C ILE A 64 -12.10 -0.54 -6.73
N GLY A 65 -11.36 -0.91 -7.77
CA GLY A 65 -11.78 -0.78 -9.16
C GLY A 65 -13.08 -1.51 -9.52
N GLY A 66 -13.52 -2.45 -8.69
CA GLY A 66 -14.76 -3.21 -8.85
C GLY A 66 -15.96 -2.67 -8.10
N ILE A 67 -15.83 -1.68 -7.22
CA ILE A 67 -16.96 -1.12 -6.44
C ILE A 67 -18.19 -0.78 -7.31
N PRO A 68 -18.06 -0.22 -8.52
CA PRO A 68 -19.21 0.02 -9.39
C PRO A 68 -20.04 -1.23 -9.72
N TYR A 69 -19.44 -2.43 -9.72
CA TYR A 69 -20.18 -3.68 -9.96
C TYR A 69 -21.15 -4.00 -8.81
N ALA A 70 -20.81 -3.62 -7.58
CA ALA A 70 -21.71 -3.78 -6.43
C ALA A 70 -23.01 -2.97 -6.63
N GLY A 71 -22.91 -1.76 -7.21
CA GLY A 71 -24.08 -0.97 -7.57
C GLY A 71 -24.96 -1.66 -8.62
N TRP A 72 -24.37 -2.25 -9.66
CA TRP A 72 -25.11 -3.00 -10.68
C TRP A 72 -25.77 -4.26 -10.11
N VAL A 73 -25.10 -4.98 -9.22
CA VAL A 73 -25.71 -6.13 -8.52
C VAL A 73 -26.86 -5.68 -7.62
N GLY A 74 -26.72 -4.54 -6.93
CA GLY A 74 -27.79 -3.93 -6.14
C GLY A 74 -29.03 -3.59 -7.00
N ILE A 75 -28.82 -2.97 -8.16
CA ILE A 75 -29.88 -2.67 -9.12
C ILE A 75 -30.56 -3.96 -9.61
N ALA A 76 -29.77 -4.96 -10.04
CA ALA A 76 -30.31 -6.24 -10.51
C ALA A 76 -31.13 -6.93 -9.41
N GLY A 77 -30.62 -6.96 -8.17
CA GLY A 77 -31.34 -7.50 -7.02
C GLY A 77 -32.68 -6.79 -6.78
N ALA A 78 -32.69 -5.45 -6.76
CA ALA A 78 -33.89 -4.67 -6.57
C ALA A 78 -34.97 -4.94 -7.67
N ILE A 79 -34.53 -5.02 -8.93
CA ILE A 79 -35.42 -5.36 -10.05
C ILE A 79 -35.95 -6.80 -9.92
N MET A 80 -35.10 -7.77 -9.58
CA MET A 80 -35.51 -9.16 -9.41
C MET A 80 -36.59 -9.32 -8.33
N LEU A 81 -36.44 -8.63 -7.20
CA LEU A 81 -37.44 -8.66 -6.13
C LEU A 81 -38.79 -8.14 -6.55
N ASN A 82 -38.84 -7.19 -7.49
CA ASN A 82 -40.08 -6.57 -7.96
C ASN A 82 -40.81 -7.37 -9.03
N PHE A 83 -40.05 -8.02 -9.94
CA PHE A 83 -40.66 -8.53 -11.18
C PHE A 83 -40.63 -10.07 -11.32
N THR A 84 -39.78 -10.77 -10.54
CA THR A 84 -39.53 -12.19 -10.84
C THR A 84 -39.86 -13.15 -9.69
N GLN A 85 -40.17 -12.67 -8.50
CA GLN A 85 -40.33 -13.47 -7.29
C GLN A 85 -39.17 -14.45 -7.00
N LEU A 86 -38.01 -14.26 -7.64
CA LEU A 86 -36.80 -15.06 -7.43
C LEU A 86 -36.04 -14.59 -6.19
N TYR A 87 -36.72 -14.50 -5.05
CA TYR A 87 -36.21 -13.91 -3.81
C TYR A 87 -34.94 -14.58 -3.31
N TRP A 88 -34.89 -15.94 -3.35
CA TRP A 88 -33.70 -16.69 -2.97
C TRP A 88 -32.50 -16.40 -3.86
N LEU A 89 -32.71 -16.32 -5.16
CA LEU A 89 -31.63 -16.02 -6.09
C LEU A 89 -31.08 -14.61 -5.86
N ALA A 90 -31.94 -13.62 -5.66
CA ALA A 90 -31.54 -12.25 -5.34
C ALA A 90 -30.77 -12.18 -4.01
N ALA A 91 -31.27 -12.86 -2.96
CA ALA A 91 -30.64 -12.90 -1.64
C ALA A 91 -29.23 -13.53 -1.70
N ILE A 92 -29.07 -14.65 -2.39
CA ILE A 92 -27.78 -15.32 -2.57
C ILE A 92 -26.82 -14.46 -3.37
N MET A 93 -27.26 -13.86 -4.50
CA MET A 93 -26.45 -12.99 -5.35
C MET A 93 -25.94 -11.75 -4.59
N LEU A 94 -26.82 -11.06 -3.86
CA LEU A 94 -26.47 -9.91 -3.05
C LEU A 94 -25.52 -10.29 -1.90
N THR A 95 -25.74 -11.42 -1.26
CA THR A 95 -24.84 -11.92 -0.20
C THR A 95 -23.46 -12.24 -0.76
N ALA A 96 -23.39 -12.93 -1.91
CA ALA A 96 -22.11 -13.24 -2.56
C ALA A 96 -21.33 -11.96 -2.92
N MET A 97 -22.04 -10.92 -3.39
CA MET A 97 -21.43 -9.60 -3.62
C MET A 97 -20.87 -8.99 -2.33
N TRP A 98 -21.60 -9.06 -1.20
CA TRP A 98 -21.09 -8.56 0.08
C TRP A 98 -19.88 -9.35 0.56
N VAL A 99 -19.87 -10.67 0.43
CA VAL A 99 -18.70 -11.51 0.75
C VAL A 99 -17.50 -11.09 -0.10
N TRP A 100 -17.70 -10.88 -1.41
CA TRP A 100 -16.65 -10.36 -2.27
C TRP A 100 -16.14 -9.00 -1.81
N LEU A 101 -17.02 -8.01 -1.56
CA LEU A 101 -16.62 -6.67 -1.09
C LEU A 101 -15.81 -6.75 0.21
N VAL A 102 -16.31 -7.50 1.20
CA VAL A 102 -15.62 -7.64 2.47
C VAL A 102 -14.24 -8.29 2.28
N CYS A 103 -14.16 -9.37 1.54
CA CYS A 103 -12.89 -10.06 1.34
C CYS A 103 -11.90 -9.25 0.50
N SER A 104 -12.33 -8.71 -0.63
CA SER A 104 -11.41 -8.12 -1.61
C SER A 104 -11.12 -6.64 -1.37
N VAL A 105 -12.14 -5.85 -0.94
CA VAL A 105 -11.99 -4.40 -0.73
C VAL A 105 -11.55 -4.08 0.70
N PHE A 106 -12.20 -4.67 1.71
CA PHE A 106 -11.88 -4.34 3.10
C PHE A 106 -10.73 -5.16 3.68
N LEU A 107 -10.61 -6.45 3.32
CA LEU A 107 -9.59 -7.34 3.87
C LEU A 107 -8.42 -7.60 2.91
N TYR A 108 -8.44 -7.04 1.71
CA TYR A 108 -7.41 -7.18 0.67
C TYR A 108 -7.05 -8.63 0.32
N LYS A 109 -8.04 -9.57 0.46
CA LYS A 109 -7.85 -10.97 0.07
C LYS A 109 -7.92 -11.12 -1.45
N THR A 110 -7.12 -12.04 -1.97
CA THR A 110 -7.05 -12.35 -3.41
C THR A 110 -8.00 -13.48 -3.82
N TRP A 111 -8.96 -13.85 -2.95
CA TRP A 111 -9.80 -15.05 -3.12
C TRP A 111 -10.71 -14.99 -4.33
N PHE A 112 -11.08 -13.80 -4.77
CA PHE A 112 -11.99 -13.58 -5.90
C PHE A 112 -11.30 -13.05 -7.15
N ASP A 113 -9.96 -12.88 -7.13
CA ASP A 113 -9.22 -12.31 -8.26
C ASP A 113 -9.47 -13.11 -9.55
N TRP A 114 -9.61 -14.44 -9.46
CA TRP A 114 -9.89 -15.33 -10.58
C TRP A 114 -11.20 -15.03 -11.33
N CYS A 115 -12.15 -14.32 -10.72
CA CYS A 115 -13.40 -13.90 -11.37
C CYS A 115 -13.22 -12.68 -12.29
N PHE A 116 -12.07 -12.02 -12.25
CA PHE A 116 -11.83 -10.77 -12.95
C PHE A 116 -10.71 -10.91 -13.98
N HIS A 117 -10.68 -9.98 -14.93
CA HIS A 117 -9.59 -9.91 -15.90
C HIS A 117 -8.27 -9.62 -15.20
N HIS A 118 -7.22 -10.32 -15.64
CA HIS A 118 -5.88 -10.18 -15.09
C HIS A 118 -5.00 -9.37 -16.04
N GLU A 119 -4.17 -8.53 -15.44
CA GLU A 119 -3.08 -7.79 -16.07
C GLU A 119 -1.76 -8.18 -15.42
N VAL A 120 -0.65 -7.73 -16.02
CA VAL A 120 0.69 -7.92 -15.47
C VAL A 120 1.17 -6.63 -14.85
N SER A 121 1.50 -6.67 -13.56
CA SER A 121 2.19 -5.58 -12.86
C SER A 121 3.55 -6.07 -12.36
N TYR A 122 4.33 -5.16 -11.78
CA TYR A 122 5.72 -5.39 -11.41
C TYR A 122 6.03 -4.86 -10.01
N ASN A 123 7.02 -5.50 -9.34
CA ASN A 123 7.80 -4.88 -8.30
C ASN A 123 9.22 -4.69 -8.83
N THR A 124 9.74 -3.48 -8.76
CA THR A 124 11.10 -3.15 -9.20
C THR A 124 11.90 -2.67 -8.01
N TYR A 125 13.06 -3.25 -7.76
CA TYR A 125 13.89 -2.83 -6.65
C TYR A 125 15.37 -2.82 -6.98
N GLY A 126 16.08 -1.86 -6.36
CA GLY A 126 17.51 -1.71 -6.43
C GLY A 126 18.16 -1.88 -5.07
N GLU A 127 19.25 -2.64 -5.02
CA GLU A 127 20.02 -2.90 -3.79
C GLU A 127 21.31 -2.07 -3.80
N LEU A 128 21.53 -1.29 -2.73
CA LEU A 128 22.80 -0.63 -2.41
C LEU A 128 23.40 -1.30 -1.18
N THR A 129 24.55 -1.96 -1.35
CA THR A 129 25.31 -2.60 -0.27
C THR A 129 26.57 -1.82 0.05
N PRO A 130 27.15 -1.95 1.26
CA PRO A 130 28.50 -1.47 1.56
C PRO A 130 29.53 -2.01 0.58
N GLU A 131 30.67 -1.35 0.44
CA GLU A 131 31.75 -1.73 -0.50
C GLU A 131 32.33 -3.13 -0.23
N ASP A 132 32.40 -3.53 1.04
CA ASP A 132 32.85 -4.86 1.47
C ASP A 132 31.78 -5.96 1.27
N GLY A 133 30.54 -5.56 0.92
CA GLY A 133 29.41 -6.46 0.73
C GLY A 133 28.77 -6.98 2.02
N GLU A 134 29.27 -6.58 3.18
CA GLU A 134 28.84 -7.09 4.48
C GLU A 134 27.80 -6.17 5.13
N TYR A 135 26.66 -6.73 5.55
CA TYR A 135 25.60 -5.99 6.24
C TYR A 135 24.92 -6.86 7.31
N ASP A 136 24.45 -6.21 8.37
CA ASP A 136 23.77 -6.85 9.51
C ASP A 136 22.26 -6.59 9.47
N TYR A 137 21.84 -5.50 8.80
CA TYR A 137 20.45 -5.09 8.69
C TYR A 137 20.15 -4.45 7.35
N THR A 138 18.86 -4.33 7.05
CA THR A 138 18.35 -3.73 5.82
C THR A 138 17.44 -2.56 6.15
N ILE A 139 17.59 -1.45 5.44
CA ILE A 139 16.59 -0.38 5.37
C ILE A 139 15.96 -0.45 3.99
N MET A 140 14.67 -0.71 3.95
CA MET A 140 13.88 -0.77 2.73
C MET A 140 13.01 0.47 2.64
N LEU A 141 13.19 1.24 1.58
CA LEU A 141 12.37 2.39 1.24
C LEU A 141 11.35 1.93 0.21
N SER A 142 10.10 1.89 0.56
CA SER A 142 9.05 1.41 -0.35
C SER A 142 8.03 2.49 -0.66
N GLY A 143 7.44 2.41 -1.84
CA GLY A 143 6.32 3.21 -2.31
C GLY A 143 5.66 2.50 -3.48
N HIS A 144 4.51 3.01 -3.97
CA HIS A 144 3.84 2.40 -5.11
C HIS A 144 3.88 3.25 -6.37
N THR A 145 3.92 2.58 -7.52
CA THR A 145 4.08 3.20 -8.83
C THR A 145 2.76 3.51 -9.52
N ASP A 146 1.73 2.75 -9.20
CA ASP A 146 0.40 2.90 -9.76
C ASP A 146 -0.37 4.08 -9.17
N THR A 147 -1.48 4.41 -9.78
CA THR A 147 -2.37 5.51 -9.38
C THR A 147 -3.81 5.08 -9.38
N SER A 148 -4.64 5.80 -8.63
CA SER A 148 -6.06 5.49 -8.49
C SER A 148 -6.89 5.90 -9.71
N TRP A 149 -8.04 5.23 -9.85
CA TRP A 149 -9.12 5.73 -10.69
C TRP A 149 -9.65 7.06 -10.18
N ASN A 150 -10.16 7.89 -11.07
CA ASN A 150 -10.79 9.15 -10.67
C ASN A 150 -12.07 8.89 -9.85
N TRP A 151 -12.09 9.34 -8.61
CA TRP A 151 -13.26 9.32 -7.73
C TRP A 151 -14.18 10.51 -8.06
N LYS A 152 -15.11 10.30 -8.99
CA LYS A 152 -15.98 11.36 -9.53
C LYS A 152 -16.67 12.23 -8.48
N HIS A 153 -17.05 11.62 -7.35
CA HIS A 153 -17.74 12.36 -6.30
C HIS A 153 -16.82 13.29 -5.54
N SER A 154 -15.51 13.03 -5.53
CA SER A 154 -14.49 13.84 -4.88
C SER A 154 -13.90 14.93 -5.79
N ALA A 155 -13.97 14.75 -7.10
CA ALA A 155 -13.36 15.65 -8.09
C ALA A 155 -14.04 17.04 -8.24
N ILE A 156 -15.13 17.32 -7.55
CA ILE A 156 -15.83 18.59 -7.65
C ILE A 156 -15.17 19.63 -6.74
N LYS A 157 -14.71 20.76 -7.26
CA LYS A 157 -14.10 21.85 -6.49
C LYS A 157 -15.14 22.54 -5.57
N SER A 158 -15.33 22.03 -4.36
CA SER A 158 -16.17 22.66 -3.33
C SER A 158 -15.65 22.28 -1.95
N LYS A 159 -15.59 23.24 -1.03
CA LYS A 159 -15.21 22.98 0.37
C LYS A 159 -16.16 22.00 1.10
N LEU A 160 -17.38 21.82 0.60
CA LEU A 160 -18.38 20.88 1.14
C LEU A 160 -18.30 19.50 0.50
N ASN A 161 -17.44 19.32 -0.49
CA ASN A 161 -17.48 18.19 -1.38
C ASN A 161 -17.10 16.83 -0.78
N PRO A 162 -16.08 16.73 0.10
CA PRO A 162 -15.78 15.45 0.73
C PRO A 162 -16.95 14.86 1.48
N ALA A 163 -17.66 15.69 2.26
CA ALA A 163 -18.86 15.27 2.98
C ALA A 163 -19.98 14.80 2.03
N PHE A 164 -20.21 15.54 0.92
CA PHE A 164 -21.21 15.15 -0.07
C PHE A 164 -20.85 13.85 -0.81
N ALA A 165 -19.57 13.62 -1.10
CA ALA A 165 -19.12 12.37 -1.70
C ALA A 165 -19.44 11.18 -0.79
N PHE A 166 -19.09 11.25 0.49
CA PHE A 166 -19.40 10.20 1.47
C PHE A 166 -20.91 10.02 1.66
N ILE A 167 -21.70 11.11 1.72
CA ILE A 167 -23.15 11.01 1.86
C ILE A 167 -23.77 10.29 0.65
N LYS A 168 -23.36 10.63 -0.58
CA LYS A 168 -23.90 9.99 -1.79
C LYS A 168 -23.57 8.49 -1.82
N VAL A 169 -22.34 8.15 -1.55
CA VAL A 169 -21.91 6.73 -1.55
C VAL A 169 -22.49 5.98 -0.37
N GLY A 170 -22.52 6.60 0.79
CA GLY A 170 -23.14 6.04 1.98
C GLY A 170 -24.63 5.76 1.76
N LEU A 171 -25.36 6.71 1.13
CA LEU A 171 -26.75 6.50 0.73
C LEU A 171 -26.89 5.33 -0.23
N GLY A 172 -26.01 5.25 -1.24
CA GLY A 172 -26.00 4.13 -2.18
C GLY A 172 -25.75 2.80 -1.49
N ALA A 173 -24.77 2.73 -0.60
CA ALA A 173 -24.47 1.53 0.18
C ALA A 173 -25.65 1.11 1.06
N VAL A 174 -26.32 2.07 1.73
CA VAL A 174 -27.52 1.81 2.53
C VAL A 174 -28.63 1.21 1.65
N CYS A 175 -28.84 1.73 0.45
CA CYS A 175 -29.85 1.17 -0.47
C CYS A 175 -29.53 -0.28 -0.86
N VAL A 176 -28.26 -0.61 -1.11
CA VAL A 176 -27.84 -2.00 -1.40
C VAL A 176 -28.00 -2.90 -0.16
N ILE A 177 -27.69 -2.41 1.05
CA ILE A 177 -27.92 -3.13 2.32
C ILE A 177 -29.42 -3.42 2.50
N VAL A 178 -30.26 -2.40 2.34
CA VAL A 178 -31.73 -2.54 2.47
C VAL A 178 -32.26 -3.54 1.43
N THR A 179 -31.80 -3.46 0.18
CA THR A 179 -32.17 -4.42 -0.86
C THR A 179 -31.81 -5.85 -0.45
N THR A 180 -30.62 -6.05 0.13
CA THR A 180 -30.18 -7.37 0.62
C THR A 180 -31.07 -7.88 1.76
N ALA A 181 -31.38 -7.01 2.73
CA ALA A 181 -32.24 -7.34 3.85
C ALA A 181 -33.67 -7.72 3.38
N LEU A 182 -34.24 -6.94 2.46
CA LEU A 182 -35.55 -7.22 1.89
C LEU A 182 -35.55 -8.52 1.07
N ALA A 183 -34.48 -8.81 0.33
CA ALA A 183 -34.35 -10.07 -0.38
C ALA A 183 -34.44 -11.28 0.56
N TRP A 184 -33.70 -11.26 1.68
CA TRP A 184 -33.78 -12.30 2.70
C TRP A 184 -35.13 -12.36 3.40
N THR A 185 -35.71 -11.21 3.73
CA THR A 185 -37.04 -11.14 4.34
C THR A 185 -38.09 -11.79 3.44
N LEU A 186 -38.13 -11.44 2.16
CA LEU A 186 -39.07 -12.03 1.20
C LEU A 186 -38.80 -13.54 0.97
N ALA A 187 -37.51 -13.92 0.85
CA ALA A 187 -37.14 -15.31 0.63
C ALA A 187 -37.55 -16.23 1.78
N ILE A 188 -37.44 -15.78 3.02
CA ILE A 188 -37.76 -16.60 4.21
C ILE A 188 -39.25 -16.52 4.54
N SER A 189 -39.83 -15.30 4.58
CA SER A 189 -41.20 -15.10 5.09
C SER A 189 -42.26 -15.79 4.23
N GLN A 190 -42.04 -15.96 2.94
CA GLN A 190 -42.96 -16.70 2.07
C GLN A 190 -43.25 -18.14 2.54
N TYR A 191 -42.36 -18.73 3.38
CA TYR A 191 -42.50 -20.09 3.89
C TYR A 191 -42.89 -20.16 5.38
N VAL A 192 -42.51 -19.13 6.17
CA VAL A 192 -42.64 -19.16 7.63
C VAL A 192 -43.59 -18.12 8.20
N ASP A 193 -43.83 -17.02 7.48
CA ASP A 193 -44.68 -15.92 7.91
C ASP A 193 -45.34 -15.23 6.70
N TYR A 194 -46.41 -15.79 6.19
CA TYR A 194 -47.12 -15.32 5.03
C TYR A 194 -47.66 -13.88 5.19
N ILE A 195 -47.99 -13.46 6.41
CA ILE A 195 -48.48 -12.08 6.67
C ILE A 195 -47.35 -11.09 6.44
N THR A 196 -46.18 -11.32 7.02
CA THR A 196 -45.01 -10.47 6.77
C THR A 196 -44.63 -10.46 5.29
N TRP A 197 -44.63 -11.62 4.63
CA TRP A 197 -44.35 -11.71 3.19
C TRP A 197 -45.30 -10.85 2.37
N MET A 198 -46.62 -10.93 2.63
CA MET A 198 -47.63 -10.16 1.92
C MET A 198 -47.42 -8.64 2.07
N PHE A 199 -47.25 -8.16 3.30
CA PHE A 199 -47.00 -6.74 3.55
C PHE A 199 -45.73 -6.23 2.86
N VAL A 200 -44.61 -6.97 2.93
CA VAL A 200 -43.37 -6.54 2.28
C VAL A 200 -43.50 -6.61 0.78
N ALA A 201 -44.09 -7.65 0.22
CA ALA A 201 -44.27 -7.80 -1.24
C ALA A 201 -45.19 -6.71 -1.82
N GLU A 202 -46.25 -6.33 -1.10
CA GLU A 202 -47.15 -5.24 -1.55
C GLU A 202 -46.51 -3.86 -1.43
N ALA A 203 -45.70 -3.59 -0.41
CA ALA A 203 -45.01 -2.30 -0.23
C ALA A 203 -43.78 -2.18 -1.13
N TYR A 204 -43.15 -3.28 -1.57
CA TYR A 204 -41.90 -3.28 -2.29
C TYR A 204 -41.91 -2.47 -3.59
N PRO A 205 -42.94 -2.51 -4.44
CA PRO A 205 -43.02 -1.71 -5.68
C PRO A 205 -42.88 -0.18 -5.45
N ILE A 206 -43.29 0.29 -4.26
CA ILE A 206 -43.15 1.71 -3.89
C ILE A 206 -41.69 2.02 -3.54
N VAL A 207 -41.00 1.11 -2.90
CA VAL A 207 -39.63 1.29 -2.41
C VAL A 207 -38.58 1.00 -3.49
N CYS A 208 -38.87 0.08 -4.41
CA CYS A 208 -37.98 -0.38 -5.47
C CYS A 208 -37.32 0.75 -6.27
N PRO A 209 -38.01 1.78 -6.76
CA PRO A 209 -37.40 2.86 -7.52
C PRO A 209 -36.32 3.63 -6.72
N PHE A 210 -36.53 3.80 -5.41
CA PHE A 210 -35.56 4.47 -4.53
C PHE A 210 -34.31 3.60 -4.31
N LEU A 211 -34.51 2.30 -4.16
CA LEU A 211 -33.38 1.34 -4.01
C LEU A 211 -32.55 1.26 -5.30
N VAL A 212 -33.21 1.26 -6.46
CA VAL A 212 -32.53 1.31 -7.77
C VAL A 212 -31.76 2.62 -7.92
N ALA A 213 -32.40 3.77 -7.65
CA ALA A 213 -31.75 5.08 -7.76
C ALA A 213 -30.56 5.22 -6.79
N GLY A 214 -30.71 4.73 -5.54
CA GLY A 214 -29.63 4.72 -4.57
C GLY A 214 -28.47 3.80 -4.99
N SER A 215 -28.77 2.57 -5.39
CA SER A 215 -27.75 1.63 -5.89
C SER A 215 -27.01 2.19 -7.12
N PHE A 216 -27.68 2.98 -7.97
CA PHE A 216 -27.06 3.65 -9.10
C PHE A 216 -25.97 4.64 -8.67
N LEU A 217 -26.06 5.28 -7.50
CA LEU A 217 -25.02 6.15 -6.98
C LEU A 217 -23.68 5.40 -6.79
N VAL A 218 -23.74 4.12 -6.40
CA VAL A 218 -22.54 3.29 -6.25
C VAL A 218 -21.88 3.02 -7.60
N THR A 219 -22.67 2.88 -8.69
CA THR A 219 -22.10 2.67 -10.03
C THR A 219 -21.32 3.88 -10.54
N LEU A 220 -21.59 5.07 -9.98
CA LEU A 220 -20.95 6.32 -10.37
C LEU A 220 -19.68 6.64 -9.54
N TRP A 221 -19.26 5.76 -8.64
CA TRP A 221 -18.11 6.00 -7.77
C TRP A 221 -16.84 6.33 -8.56
N LEU A 222 -16.47 5.47 -9.49
CA LEU A 222 -15.24 5.58 -10.26
C LEU A 222 -15.50 5.99 -11.72
N ASP A 223 -14.57 6.74 -12.27
CA ASP A 223 -14.50 6.92 -13.72
C ASP A 223 -13.89 5.69 -14.39
N LYS A 224 -14.51 5.23 -15.47
CA LYS A 224 -13.96 4.13 -16.28
C LYS A 224 -12.93 4.59 -17.28
N ASN A 225 -12.81 5.91 -17.49
CA ASN A 225 -11.91 6.49 -18.46
C ASN A 225 -10.51 6.63 -17.86
N GLU A 226 -9.57 5.85 -18.33
CA GLU A 226 -8.17 5.87 -17.90
C GLU A 226 -7.51 7.25 -18.09
N LYS A 227 -7.94 8.02 -19.11
CA LYS A 227 -7.38 9.36 -19.38
C LYS A 227 -7.78 10.39 -18.33
N THR A 228 -8.80 10.13 -17.55
CA THR A 228 -9.28 11.00 -16.46
C THR A 228 -8.93 10.45 -15.09
N ALA A 229 -8.15 9.37 -15.01
CA ALA A 229 -7.65 8.84 -13.75
C ALA A 229 -6.66 9.81 -13.07
N SER A 230 -6.31 9.55 -11.83
CA SER A 230 -5.34 10.38 -11.09
C SER A 230 -3.99 10.37 -11.79
N PRO A 231 -3.35 11.53 -12.06
CA PRO A 231 -1.95 11.57 -12.48
C PRO A 231 -1.00 11.07 -11.40
N GLY A 232 -1.41 11.08 -10.12
CA GLY A 232 -0.67 10.52 -9.00
C GLY A 232 0.64 11.23 -8.75
N ALA A 233 0.62 12.57 -8.69
CA ALA A 233 1.79 13.34 -8.32
C ALA A 233 2.10 13.15 -6.84
N MET A 234 1.11 13.40 -5.98
CA MET A 234 1.19 13.11 -4.55
C MET A 234 1.16 11.61 -4.31
N ASP A 235 0.16 10.93 -4.87
CA ASP A 235 -0.20 9.54 -4.63
C ASP A 235 0.06 8.67 -5.89
N ASN A 236 1.30 8.04 -6.04
CA ASN A 236 2.41 8.12 -5.09
C ASN A 236 3.76 8.30 -5.81
N ALA A 237 3.84 9.26 -6.77
CA ALA A 237 5.12 9.58 -7.39
C ALA A 237 6.12 10.19 -6.39
N THR A 238 5.63 10.91 -5.34
CA THR A 238 6.50 11.49 -4.30
C THR A 238 7.21 10.41 -3.49
N GLY A 239 6.52 9.36 -3.08
CA GLY A 239 7.12 8.26 -2.32
C GLY A 239 8.19 7.52 -3.14
N ILE A 240 7.90 7.22 -4.41
CA ILE A 240 8.86 6.60 -5.34
C ILE A 240 10.08 7.48 -5.57
N ALA A 241 9.88 8.78 -5.82
CA ALA A 241 10.97 9.72 -6.03
C ALA A 241 11.87 9.82 -4.79
N LEU A 242 11.28 9.91 -3.60
CA LEU A 242 12.04 9.99 -2.35
C LEU A 242 12.81 8.70 -2.04
N ALA A 243 12.23 7.52 -2.28
CA ALA A 243 12.93 6.24 -2.12
C ALA A 243 14.20 6.17 -2.98
N TYR A 244 14.07 6.53 -4.26
CA TYR A 244 15.20 6.60 -5.18
C TYR A 244 16.23 7.66 -4.76
N ILE A 245 15.79 8.85 -4.41
CA ILE A 245 16.69 9.97 -4.06
C ILE A 245 17.46 9.71 -2.77
N VAL A 246 16.85 9.09 -1.75
CA VAL A 246 17.56 8.67 -0.54
C VAL A 246 18.65 7.64 -0.89
N THR A 247 18.34 6.67 -1.73
CA THR A 247 19.32 5.68 -2.19
C THR A 247 20.45 6.32 -2.97
N LYS A 248 20.14 7.28 -3.86
CA LYS A 248 21.13 8.07 -4.59
C LYS A 248 22.00 8.92 -3.66
N TYR A 249 21.40 9.56 -2.65
CA TYR A 249 22.13 10.32 -1.65
C TYR A 249 23.24 9.51 -0.99
N PHE A 250 22.96 8.31 -0.53
CA PHE A 250 23.96 7.44 0.08
C PHE A 250 24.94 6.87 -0.94
N LYS A 251 24.54 6.63 -2.16
CA LYS A 251 25.44 6.22 -3.25
C LYS A 251 26.48 7.31 -3.59
N GLU A 252 26.05 8.58 -3.61
CA GLU A 252 26.92 9.73 -3.88
C GLU A 252 27.73 10.19 -2.65
N ASN A 253 27.31 9.81 -1.44
CA ASN A 253 27.95 10.16 -0.18
C ASN A 253 28.23 8.90 0.66
N PRO A 254 29.15 8.02 0.24
CA PRO A 254 29.38 6.74 0.89
C PRO A 254 29.88 6.86 2.34
N ASP A 255 30.51 8.00 2.68
CA ASP A 255 30.92 8.34 4.05
C ASP A 255 29.74 8.59 5.01
N LYS A 256 28.57 8.93 4.47
CA LYS A 256 27.31 9.11 5.22
C LYS A 256 26.44 7.86 5.25
N MET A 257 26.80 6.82 4.49
CA MET A 257 26.04 5.56 4.48
C MET A 257 26.15 4.86 5.83
N PRO A 258 25.03 4.41 6.42
CA PRO A 258 25.07 3.67 7.66
C PRO A 258 25.96 2.41 7.56
N LYS A 259 26.80 2.19 8.57
CA LYS A 259 27.73 1.05 8.58
C LYS A 259 26.95 -0.26 8.61
N ARG A 260 27.42 -1.24 7.83
CA ARG A 260 26.84 -2.58 7.76
C ARG A 260 25.33 -2.58 7.47
N CYS A 261 24.89 -1.62 6.68
CA CYS A 261 23.50 -1.44 6.24
C CYS A 261 23.36 -1.72 4.75
N ARG A 262 22.40 -2.55 4.38
CA ARG A 262 21.90 -2.63 3.01
C ARG A 262 20.70 -1.71 2.86
N ILE A 263 20.69 -0.87 1.81
CA ILE A 263 19.55 -0.04 1.45
C ILE A 263 18.86 -0.66 0.23
N ILE A 264 17.54 -0.76 0.28
CA ILE A 264 16.71 -1.23 -0.83
C ILE A 264 15.72 -0.14 -1.18
N ASP A 265 15.72 0.29 -2.44
CA ASP A 265 14.70 1.11 -3.06
C ASP A 265 13.69 0.17 -3.73
N LEU A 266 12.49 0.04 -3.15
CA LEU A 266 11.43 -0.87 -3.60
C LEU A 266 10.23 -0.10 -4.15
N ASN A 267 10.01 -0.26 -5.43
CA ASN A 267 8.87 0.30 -6.15
C ASN A 267 7.82 -0.80 -6.34
N CYS A 268 6.75 -0.77 -5.53
CA CYS A 268 5.64 -1.71 -5.61
C CYS A 268 4.66 -1.30 -6.71
N GLY A 269 4.12 -2.27 -7.44
CA GLY A 269 3.01 -2.01 -8.36
C GLY A 269 1.66 -2.41 -7.78
N ALA A 270 0.59 -1.88 -8.37
CA ALA A 270 -0.79 -2.27 -8.11
C ALA A 270 -1.22 -2.21 -6.62
N GLU A 271 -0.79 -1.17 -5.90
CA GLU A 271 -1.25 -0.86 -4.55
C GLU A 271 -2.74 -0.55 -4.54
N GLU A 272 -3.19 0.28 -5.46
CA GLU A 272 -4.57 0.74 -5.65
C GLU A 272 -5.55 -0.41 -6.02
N ALA A 273 -5.02 -1.54 -6.44
CA ALA A 273 -5.79 -2.76 -6.60
C ALA A 273 -5.89 -3.57 -5.29
N GLY A 274 -5.49 -3.00 -4.14
CA GLY A 274 -5.54 -3.59 -2.80
C GLY A 274 -4.22 -4.23 -2.39
N LEU A 275 -3.14 -3.45 -2.37
CA LEU A 275 -1.79 -3.80 -1.89
C LEU A 275 -1.16 -4.99 -2.65
N ARG A 276 -1.50 -5.17 -3.94
CA ARG A 276 -1.13 -6.42 -4.66
C ARG A 276 0.37 -6.58 -4.83
N GLY A 277 1.11 -5.48 -5.05
CA GLY A 277 2.57 -5.51 -5.19
C GLY A 277 3.28 -5.90 -3.91
N SER A 278 3.01 -5.20 -2.82
CA SER A 278 3.61 -5.51 -1.51
C SER A 278 3.22 -6.89 -1.00
N ILE A 279 1.96 -7.34 -1.22
CA ILE A 279 1.54 -8.71 -0.92
C ILE A 279 2.34 -9.73 -1.75
N ALA A 280 2.53 -9.48 -3.05
CA ALA A 280 3.28 -10.37 -3.92
C ALA A 280 4.76 -10.43 -3.52
N PHE A 281 5.37 -9.26 -3.24
CA PHE A 281 6.76 -9.15 -2.79
C PHE A 281 6.99 -9.91 -1.48
N VAL A 282 6.21 -9.61 -0.44
CA VAL A 282 6.32 -10.27 0.86
C VAL A 282 6.09 -11.78 0.76
N ARG A 283 5.11 -12.21 -0.03
CA ARG A 283 4.85 -13.65 -0.24
C ARG A 283 6.03 -14.36 -0.90
N LYS A 284 6.65 -13.73 -1.90
CA LYS A 284 7.78 -14.29 -2.62
C LYS A 284 9.02 -14.40 -1.75
N HIS A 285 9.31 -13.35 -0.96
CA HIS A 285 10.53 -13.26 -0.18
C HIS A 285 10.37 -13.70 1.29
N LYS A 286 9.25 -14.35 1.62
CA LYS A 286 9.01 -14.84 2.98
C LYS A 286 10.10 -15.82 3.43
N GLY A 287 10.81 -15.46 4.50
CA GLY A 287 11.90 -16.27 5.05
C GLY A 287 13.27 -16.05 4.36
N GLU A 288 13.32 -15.25 3.29
CA GLU A 288 14.57 -14.86 2.66
C GLU A 288 15.30 -13.75 3.44
N ASP A 289 16.59 -13.60 3.15
CA ASP A 289 17.45 -12.61 3.78
C ASP A 289 16.95 -11.16 3.61
N ILE A 290 16.33 -10.88 2.50
CA ILE A 290 15.84 -9.53 2.17
C ILE A 290 14.84 -8.97 3.19
N LEU A 291 14.11 -9.82 3.90
CA LEU A 291 13.14 -9.45 4.94
C LEU A 291 13.66 -9.68 6.37
N LYS A 292 14.87 -10.23 6.54
CA LYS A 292 15.47 -10.43 7.86
C LYS A 292 16.09 -9.13 8.36
N ASN A 293 15.92 -8.86 9.66
CA ASN A 293 16.39 -7.63 10.31
C ASN A 293 16.17 -6.39 9.41
N CYS A 294 14.95 -6.29 8.86
CA CYS A 294 14.56 -5.29 7.89
C CYS A 294 13.67 -4.23 8.54
N TYR A 295 13.99 -2.97 8.27
CA TYR A 295 13.22 -1.79 8.58
C TYR A 295 12.58 -1.30 7.28
N ASN A 296 11.29 -1.55 7.10
CA ASN A 296 10.57 -1.03 5.94
C ASN A 296 9.98 0.36 6.27
N LEU A 297 10.45 1.36 5.57
CA LEU A 297 9.94 2.73 5.60
C LEU A 297 9.08 2.92 4.35
N ASN A 298 7.77 2.76 4.50
CA ASN A 298 6.85 3.02 3.40
C ASN A 298 6.62 4.53 3.26
N LEU A 299 6.83 5.05 2.07
CA LEU A 299 6.70 6.47 1.73
C LEU A 299 5.47 6.64 0.87
N ASP A 300 4.49 7.40 1.37
CA ASP A 300 3.20 7.48 0.72
C ASP A 300 2.59 8.87 0.84
N SER A 301 2.21 9.43 -0.33
CA SER A 301 1.46 10.69 -0.40
C SER A 301 2.14 11.86 0.33
N ILE A 302 3.40 12.21 -0.05
CA ILE A 302 4.18 13.27 0.61
C ILE A 302 4.09 14.58 -0.19
N ALA A 303 3.09 15.41 0.08
CA ALA A 303 2.81 16.64 -0.66
C ALA A 303 2.20 17.80 0.14
N ASP A 304 1.46 17.57 1.20
CA ASP A 304 0.76 18.62 1.94
C ASP A 304 1.62 19.12 3.11
N GLU A 305 2.18 20.30 2.99
CA GLU A 305 3.19 20.89 3.90
C GLU A 305 2.75 20.92 5.37
N ASP A 306 1.47 21.17 5.63
CA ASP A 306 0.91 21.29 6.97
C ASP A 306 0.57 19.93 7.62
N TYR A 307 0.71 18.82 6.89
CA TYR A 307 0.18 17.51 7.29
C TYR A 307 1.22 16.39 7.29
N PHE A 308 2.47 16.71 7.61
CA PHE A 308 3.47 15.66 7.83
C PHE A 308 3.08 14.77 9.01
N GLU A 309 2.98 13.48 8.75
CA GLU A 309 2.47 12.51 9.72
C GLU A 309 3.10 11.13 9.58
N VAL A 310 3.04 10.39 10.66
CA VAL A 310 3.35 8.96 10.68
C VAL A 310 2.06 8.16 10.85
N VAL A 311 1.82 7.21 9.94
CA VAL A 311 0.71 6.28 10.05
C VAL A 311 1.14 5.12 10.93
N ARG A 312 0.50 4.96 12.08
CA ARG A 312 0.84 3.94 13.09
C ARG A 312 0.09 2.62 12.94
N GLY A 313 -0.73 2.49 11.91
CA GLY A 313 -1.47 1.27 11.61
C GLY A 313 -2.71 1.50 10.77
N ASP A 314 -3.28 0.42 10.27
CA ASP A 314 -4.50 0.38 9.49
C ASP A 314 -5.62 -0.28 10.30
N ALA A 315 -6.65 0.50 10.67
CA ALA A 315 -7.73 0.05 11.56
C ALA A 315 -8.49 -1.16 10.98
N TRP A 316 -8.86 -1.10 9.71
CA TRP A 316 -9.58 -2.20 9.05
C TRP A 316 -8.76 -3.47 8.91
N GLN A 317 -7.44 -3.34 8.80
CA GLN A 317 -6.53 -4.47 8.71
C GLN A 317 -6.11 -5.00 10.09
N GLY A 318 -6.47 -4.27 11.15
CA GLY A 318 -6.12 -4.62 12.54
C GLY A 318 -4.61 -4.57 12.80
N THR A 319 -3.87 -3.74 12.06
CA THR A 319 -2.42 -3.62 12.20
C THR A 319 -2.02 -2.48 13.13
N LYS A 320 -0.90 -2.67 13.82
CA LYS A 320 -0.20 -1.64 14.61
C LYS A 320 1.26 -1.73 14.23
N PHE A 321 1.76 -0.68 13.62
CA PHE A 321 3.14 -0.66 13.12
C PHE A 321 4.16 -0.50 14.26
N ASP A 322 5.45 -0.53 13.91
CA ASP A 322 6.54 -0.56 14.87
C ASP A 322 6.60 0.74 15.72
N PRO A 323 6.49 0.65 17.06
CA PRO A 323 6.42 1.82 17.92
C PRO A 323 7.76 2.58 18.01
N GLU A 324 8.89 1.92 17.82
CA GLU A 324 10.19 2.59 17.82
C GLU A 324 10.40 3.40 16.55
N LEU A 325 10.01 2.84 15.37
CA LEU A 325 10.02 3.59 14.13
C LEU A 325 9.07 4.79 14.18
N ILE A 326 7.87 4.62 14.72
CA ILE A 326 6.91 5.73 14.90
C ILE A 326 7.56 6.85 15.71
N LYS A 327 8.18 6.52 16.84
CA LYS A 327 8.88 7.50 17.70
C LYS A 327 10.04 8.19 16.95
N MET A 328 10.83 7.43 16.18
CA MET A 328 11.92 8.00 15.38
C MET A 328 11.41 9.02 14.35
N PHE A 329 10.30 8.73 13.69
CA PHE A 329 9.66 9.68 12.76
C PHE A 329 9.14 10.92 13.48
N GLU A 330 8.44 10.79 14.61
CA GLU A 330 7.93 11.93 15.38
C GLU A 330 9.05 12.87 15.86
N GLU A 331 10.16 12.30 16.33
CA GLU A 331 11.35 13.05 16.71
C GLU A 331 12.01 13.73 15.51
N SER A 332 12.19 12.99 14.40
CA SER A 332 12.81 13.50 13.19
C SER A 332 12.00 14.60 12.51
N MET A 333 10.68 14.52 12.53
CA MET A 333 9.79 15.60 12.05
C MET A 333 9.99 16.88 12.87
N LYS A 334 10.07 16.79 14.21
CA LYS A 334 10.35 17.94 15.07
C LYS A 334 11.72 18.55 14.79
N GLU A 335 12.75 17.71 14.64
CA GLU A 335 14.12 18.13 14.32
C GLU A 335 14.22 18.77 12.92
N ALA A 336 13.36 18.39 11.99
CA ALA A 336 13.24 19.00 10.66
C ALA A 336 12.46 20.32 10.67
N GLY A 337 11.94 20.75 11.83
CA GLY A 337 11.23 22.00 12.02
C GLY A 337 9.72 21.92 11.81
N ILE A 338 9.15 20.71 11.75
CA ILE A 338 7.70 20.53 11.66
C ILE A 338 7.09 20.76 13.05
N GLU A 339 6.35 21.86 13.20
CA GLU A 339 5.79 22.28 14.50
C GLU A 339 4.77 21.30 15.07
N LYS A 340 3.98 20.68 14.21
CA LYS A 340 2.86 19.79 14.59
C LYS A 340 2.91 18.48 13.82
N PRO A 341 3.86 17.59 14.15
CA PRO A 341 3.92 16.28 13.51
C PRO A 341 2.65 15.48 13.80
N GLY A 342 2.04 14.95 12.75
CA GLY A 342 0.87 14.08 12.85
C GLY A 342 1.24 12.66 13.26
N ASN A 343 0.30 11.99 13.94
CA ASN A 343 0.39 10.59 14.32
C ASN A 343 -1.00 9.97 14.23
N ILE A 344 -1.31 9.31 13.13
CA ILE A 344 -2.65 8.84 12.83
C ILE A 344 -2.74 7.32 12.75
N VAL A 345 -3.96 6.82 12.89
CA VAL A 345 -4.33 5.48 12.43
C VAL A 345 -5.15 5.68 11.16
N ASN A 346 -4.77 5.02 10.07
CA ASN A 346 -5.57 5.03 8.87
C ASN A 346 -6.93 4.36 9.17
N PRO A 347 -8.03 5.11 9.14
CA PRO A 347 -9.34 4.57 9.57
C PRO A 347 -9.96 3.66 8.52
N VAL A 348 -9.64 3.86 7.26
CA VAL A 348 -10.25 3.20 6.09
C VAL A 348 -9.17 2.91 5.06
N GLY A 349 -9.14 1.70 4.53
CA GLY A 349 -8.11 1.28 3.58
C GLY A 349 -6.93 0.61 4.25
N GLY A 350 -5.78 0.67 3.63
CA GLY A 350 -4.51 0.15 4.10
C GLY A 350 -3.38 0.71 3.26
N CYS A 351 -2.17 0.59 3.74
CA CYS A 351 -0.96 1.00 3.04
C CYS A 351 -0.01 -0.20 2.86
N ASP A 352 0.99 -0.04 2.02
CA ASP A 352 1.96 -1.10 1.71
C ASP A 352 2.75 -1.61 2.93
N SER A 353 2.76 -0.87 4.05
CA SER A 353 3.29 -1.36 5.33
C SER A 353 2.52 -2.57 5.89
N THR A 354 1.23 -2.72 5.60
CA THR A 354 0.39 -3.79 6.17
C THR A 354 0.87 -5.20 5.82
N PRO A 355 1.21 -5.57 4.58
CA PRO A 355 1.78 -6.88 4.27
C PRO A 355 3.11 -7.14 4.95
N PHE A 356 4.00 -6.14 5.03
CA PHE A 356 5.29 -6.24 5.73
C PHE A 356 5.08 -6.49 7.23
N HIS A 357 4.21 -5.73 7.89
CA HIS A 357 3.86 -5.93 9.28
C HIS A 357 3.34 -7.35 9.55
N LYS A 358 2.43 -7.84 8.71
CA LYS A 358 1.88 -9.21 8.82
C LYS A 358 2.91 -10.30 8.60
N ALA A 359 4.03 -9.99 7.96
CA ALA A 359 5.19 -10.88 7.81
C ALA A 359 6.22 -10.77 8.94
N GLY A 360 5.99 -9.90 9.92
CA GLY A 360 6.90 -9.68 11.05
C GLY A 360 8.05 -8.71 10.75
N VAL A 361 7.99 -7.97 9.66
CA VAL A 361 8.95 -6.91 9.32
C VAL A 361 8.62 -5.66 10.13
N ARG A 362 9.63 -5.00 10.67
CA ARG A 362 9.49 -3.69 11.32
C ARG A 362 9.15 -2.65 10.26
N THR A 363 7.99 -2.03 10.35
CA THR A 363 7.50 -1.13 9.30
C THR A 363 6.68 0.02 9.85
N VAL A 364 6.61 1.09 9.06
CA VAL A 364 5.80 2.28 9.29
C VAL A 364 5.51 2.94 7.95
N THR A 365 4.43 3.70 7.85
CA THR A 365 4.19 4.58 6.70
C THR A 365 4.41 6.04 7.11
N PHE A 366 5.17 6.77 6.31
CA PHE A 366 5.39 8.21 6.42
C PHE A 366 4.63 8.91 5.30
N ALA A 367 3.84 9.90 5.66
CA ALA A 367 2.98 10.65 4.75
C ALA A 367 3.03 12.15 5.05
N ALA A 368 2.57 12.94 4.09
CA ALA A 368 2.23 14.35 4.27
C ALA A 368 0.97 14.63 3.45
N GLN A 369 -0.17 14.26 4.00
CA GLN A 369 -1.46 14.31 3.35
C GLN A 369 -2.53 14.84 4.30
N ASP A 370 -3.38 15.77 3.84
CA ASP A 370 -4.56 16.19 4.61
C ASP A 370 -5.45 14.98 4.91
N PRO A 371 -5.65 14.60 6.19
CA PRO A 371 -6.43 13.44 6.57
C PRO A 371 -7.94 13.60 6.27
N VAL A 372 -8.38 14.81 5.95
CA VAL A 372 -9.71 15.06 5.44
C VAL A 372 -9.71 14.83 3.93
N MET A 373 -10.59 13.95 3.44
CA MET A 373 -10.68 13.66 2.01
C MET A 373 -10.82 14.95 1.20
N THR A 374 -9.79 15.27 0.43
CA THR A 374 -9.67 16.47 -0.38
C THR A 374 -10.22 16.24 -1.79
N ASN A 375 -10.35 17.30 -2.59
CA ASN A 375 -10.81 17.17 -3.98
C ASN A 375 -9.72 16.66 -4.95
N TYR A 376 -8.50 16.49 -4.50
CA TYR A 376 -7.38 15.98 -5.29
C TYR A 376 -7.06 14.51 -5.00
N TYR A 377 -7.30 14.02 -3.79
CA TYR A 377 -7.04 12.63 -3.44
C TYR A 377 -7.84 11.67 -4.33
N HIS A 378 -7.14 10.81 -5.04
CA HIS A 378 -7.70 9.88 -6.03
C HIS A 378 -8.51 10.58 -7.14
N THR A 379 -8.04 11.75 -7.61
CA THR A 379 -8.70 12.47 -8.70
C THR A 379 -7.69 13.01 -9.72
N PHE A 380 -8.18 13.47 -10.87
CA PHE A 380 -7.34 14.12 -11.88
C PHE A 380 -6.74 15.48 -11.45
N TYR A 381 -7.06 15.95 -10.23
CA TYR A 381 -6.44 17.14 -9.64
C TYR A 381 -5.18 16.84 -8.83
N ASP A 382 -4.73 15.59 -8.75
CA ASP A 382 -3.46 15.23 -8.11
C ASP A 382 -2.28 15.49 -9.05
N THR A 383 -1.92 16.76 -9.16
CA THR A 383 -0.91 17.29 -10.09
C THR A 383 0.27 17.94 -9.36
N PRO A 384 1.47 18.03 -9.98
CA PRO A 384 2.69 18.55 -9.33
C PRO A 384 2.59 20.01 -8.88
N ASP A 385 1.77 20.84 -9.55
CA ASP A 385 1.57 22.25 -9.22
C ASP A 385 0.90 22.53 -7.87
N ARG A 386 0.44 21.48 -7.18
CA ARG A 386 -0.20 21.58 -5.86
C ARG A 386 0.75 21.75 -4.69
N PHE A 387 1.99 21.33 -4.83
CA PHE A 387 2.98 21.33 -3.75
C PHE A 387 4.35 21.81 -4.25
N SER A 388 5.26 22.03 -3.33
CA SER A 388 6.56 22.65 -3.61
C SER A 388 7.72 21.66 -3.48
N VAL A 389 8.85 22.02 -4.07
CA VAL A 389 10.14 21.36 -3.86
C VAL A 389 10.51 21.35 -2.37
N GLU A 390 10.17 22.41 -1.64
CA GLU A 390 10.43 22.55 -0.22
C GLU A 390 9.70 21.47 0.61
N THR A 391 8.46 21.14 0.24
CA THR A 391 7.68 20.08 0.90
C THR A 391 8.35 18.73 0.70
N VAL A 392 8.71 18.40 -0.55
CA VAL A 392 9.43 17.16 -0.88
C VAL A 392 10.78 17.10 -0.16
N GLY A 393 11.51 18.21 -0.14
CA GLY A 393 12.80 18.33 0.55
C GLY A 393 12.70 18.21 2.08
N THR A 394 11.61 18.67 2.67
CA THR A 394 11.35 18.47 4.11
C THR A 394 11.11 16.98 4.39
N GLY A 395 10.33 16.29 3.53
CA GLY A 395 10.17 14.83 3.60
C GLY A 395 11.50 14.09 3.51
N LEU A 396 12.36 14.49 2.56
CA LEU A 396 13.71 13.93 2.42
C LEU A 396 14.54 14.12 3.70
N ASP A 397 14.52 15.31 4.30
CA ASP A 397 15.24 15.62 5.54
C ASP A 397 14.79 14.73 6.71
N VAL A 398 13.48 14.53 6.85
CA VAL A 398 12.91 13.62 7.86
C VAL A 398 13.39 12.20 7.66
N ILE A 399 13.32 11.66 6.44
CA ILE A 399 13.71 10.28 6.13
C ILE A 399 15.19 10.05 6.45
N LEU A 400 16.08 10.96 6.04
CA LEU A 400 17.51 10.86 6.32
C LEU A 400 17.80 10.84 7.83
N ARG A 401 17.11 11.67 8.64
CA ARG A 401 17.23 11.67 10.11
C ARG A 401 16.73 10.36 10.74
N VAL A 402 15.66 9.79 10.22
CA VAL A 402 15.16 8.47 10.67
C VAL A 402 16.19 7.39 10.40
N ILE A 403 16.82 7.41 9.22
CA ILE A 403 17.88 6.46 8.86
C ILE A 403 19.09 6.59 9.83
N ASP A 404 19.50 7.82 10.17
CA ASP A 404 20.56 8.06 11.17
C ASP A 404 20.20 7.48 12.55
N LYS A 405 18.93 7.60 12.98
CA LYS A 405 18.45 7.04 14.24
C LYS A 405 18.43 5.50 14.22
N ILE A 406 17.99 4.89 13.12
CA ILE A 406 18.05 3.43 12.95
C ILE A 406 19.51 2.96 13.04
N ALA A 407 20.44 3.63 12.34
CA ALA A 407 21.84 3.32 12.35
C ALA A 407 22.44 3.37 13.78
N ALA A 408 22.09 4.41 14.54
CA ALA A 408 22.56 4.54 15.93
C ALA A 408 22.07 3.39 16.83
N VAL A 409 20.85 2.91 16.64
CA VAL A 409 20.30 1.75 17.38
C VAL A 409 21.05 0.47 17.00
N GLU A 410 21.28 0.23 15.72
CA GLU A 410 21.99 -0.97 15.25
C GLU A 410 23.47 -0.96 15.66
N ASP A 411 24.13 0.20 15.63
CA ASP A 411 25.51 0.36 16.14
C ASP A 411 25.58 0.10 17.66
N GLY A 412 24.58 0.55 18.43
CA GLY A 412 24.47 0.26 19.86
C GLY A 412 24.39 -1.24 20.14
N LYS A 413 23.52 -1.97 19.44
CA LYS A 413 23.39 -3.43 19.58
C LYS A 413 24.68 -4.18 19.26
N ARG A 414 25.41 -3.73 18.25
CA ARG A 414 26.71 -4.34 17.87
C ARG A 414 27.77 -4.17 18.97
N ASN A 415 27.82 -3.01 19.62
CA ASN A 415 28.75 -2.74 20.69
C ASN A 415 28.42 -3.48 21.99
N GLU A 416 27.20 -3.89 22.21
CA GLU A 416 26.72 -4.65 23.37
C GLU A 416 26.90 -6.17 23.21
N THR A 417 27.03 -6.68 21.98
CA THR A 417 27.27 -8.11 21.71
C THR A 417 28.77 -8.40 21.97
N PRO A 418 29.15 -9.25 22.97
CA PRO A 418 30.55 -9.61 23.20
C PRO A 418 31.07 -10.28 21.92
N VAL A 419 32.27 -9.86 21.47
CA VAL A 419 33.00 -10.58 20.44
C VAL A 419 33.25 -11.99 21.00
N GLU A 420 32.57 -12.99 20.45
CA GLU A 420 32.92 -14.39 20.72
C GLU A 420 34.40 -14.55 20.32
N THR A 421 35.26 -14.64 21.31
CA THR A 421 36.66 -15.01 21.09
C THR A 421 36.63 -16.37 20.40
N PRO A 422 37.33 -16.57 19.26
CA PRO A 422 37.41 -17.87 18.63
C PRO A 422 37.82 -18.90 19.67
N ALA A 423 37.02 -19.95 19.83
CA ALA A 423 37.36 -21.05 20.73
C ALA A 423 38.76 -21.52 20.38
N GLU A 424 39.67 -21.44 21.36
CA GLU A 424 41.00 -22.01 21.24
C GLU A 424 40.85 -23.46 20.78
N THR A 425 41.46 -23.78 19.65
CA THR A 425 41.54 -25.14 19.13
C THR A 425 42.16 -25.99 20.23
N PRO A 426 41.56 -27.11 20.68
CA PRO A 426 42.17 -27.97 21.66
C PRO A 426 43.50 -28.48 21.10
N GLU A 427 44.59 -28.28 21.86
CA GLU A 427 45.90 -28.90 21.59
C GLU A 427 45.72 -30.41 21.46
N GLU A 428 46.10 -30.95 20.29
CA GLU A 428 46.13 -32.40 20.06
C GLU A 428 47.13 -33.03 21.04
N THR A 429 46.62 -33.79 22.00
CA THR A 429 47.43 -34.68 22.81
C THR A 429 47.97 -35.81 21.92
N PRO A 430 49.31 -36.14 21.96
CA PRO A 430 49.85 -37.19 21.10
C PRO A 430 49.26 -38.56 21.44
N ALA A 431 48.80 -39.28 20.43
CA ALA A 431 48.24 -40.62 20.54
C ALA A 431 49.30 -41.62 21.03
N GLU A 432 49.02 -42.27 22.17
CA GLU A 432 49.76 -43.45 22.60
C GLU A 432 49.53 -44.62 21.61
N VAL A 433 50.67 -45.14 21.10
CA VAL A 433 50.73 -46.32 20.25
C VAL A 433 50.46 -47.55 21.10
N HIS A 434 49.30 -48.15 21.04
CA HIS A 434 49.07 -49.51 21.52
C HIS A 434 49.23 -50.53 20.40
N ALA A 435 50.19 -51.44 20.64
CA ALA A 435 50.56 -52.56 19.80
C ALA A 435 49.40 -53.56 19.60
N GLU A 436 49.23 -54.01 18.37
CA GLU A 436 48.34 -55.11 17.96
C GLU A 436 48.76 -56.46 18.60
N ALA A 437 47.81 -57.24 19.07
CA ALA A 437 47.88 -58.67 19.28
C ALA A 437 46.91 -59.43 18.35
N PRO A 438 47.25 -60.64 17.85
CA PRO A 438 46.72 -61.22 16.66
C PRO A 438 45.37 -61.93 16.87
N ALA A 439 44.58 -62.00 15.77
CA ALA A 439 43.32 -62.68 15.65
C ALA A 439 43.44 -64.19 15.79
N GLU A 440 42.52 -64.81 16.54
CA GLU A 440 42.11 -66.23 16.33
C GLU A 440 40.65 -66.32 15.93
N ALA A 441 40.43 -67.17 14.91
CA ALA A 441 39.21 -67.51 14.31
C ALA A 441 38.32 -68.36 15.21
N VAL A 442 36.99 -68.17 15.13
CA VAL A 442 35.95 -69.17 14.81
C VAL A 442 34.72 -68.41 14.28
#